data_d5230a8bb83d67fb39f13dfb08a5e716
#
_entry.id   d5230a8bb83d67fb39f13dfb08a5e716
#
_cell.length_a   1.000
_cell.length_b   1.000
_cell.length_c   1.000
_cell.angle_alpha   90.00
_cell.angle_beta   90.00
_cell.angle_gamma   90.00
#
_symmetry.space_group_name_H-M   'P 1'
#
loop_
_entity.id
_entity.type
_entity.pdbx_description
1 polymer ?
#
loop_
_entity_poly.entity_id
_entity_poly.type
_entity_poly.pdbx_seq_one_letter_code
_entity_poly.pdbx_strand_id
1 'polypeptide(L)'
;MNLNNPSRFLAVLAVVVAFALNVAAKDIKLLNVSYDPTRELYLDFNTAFVNHWKGKSPRDTITIQQSHGGSGKQARAVIDGLEADIVTLALAYDIDAIAEKGKLLPADWQKRLPNNSSPYTSTIVFLVRKGNPKGIKDWDDLVKPGVAVITPNPKTSGGARWNYLAAWGYALKRDNHDEAKAKEFVAKLFKNVPVNETGARGATTTFVQRGIGDVLIAWENEVLLSLKESGNGEFELVAPSVSILAEPPVAVVDKNAKRHGTEAVAKAYLEFLYTPEGQEIAARNFYRPRLEAVAAKHAKDFPKLNLLTIDEVFDGWQKAQQAHFADGGIFDQIQTGSR
;
A
#
# COMPACT_ATOMS: atom_id res chain seq x y z
N MET A 1 61.83 33.86 -63.47
CA MET A 1 62.37 33.57 -62.14
C MET A 1 61.31 32.75 -61.37
N ASN A 2 61.71 31.57 -61.11
CA ASN A 2 60.83 30.47 -60.52
C ASN A 2 60.45 30.75 -59.07
N LEU A 3 59.23 30.57 -58.77
CA LEU A 3 58.80 30.28 -57.43
C LEU A 3 57.70 29.15 -57.45
N ASN A 4 58.22 27.98 -57.53
CA ASN A 4 57.42 26.81 -57.14
C ASN A 4 57.64 26.56 -55.66
N ASN A 5 56.57 26.62 -54.88
CA ASN A 5 56.56 26.06 -53.54
C ASN A 5 55.20 25.43 -53.28
N PRO A 6 55.13 24.10 -53.21
CA PRO A 6 53.89 23.43 -52.98
C PRO A 6 53.50 23.55 -51.48
N SER A 7 52.42 24.25 -51.27
CA SER A 7 51.73 24.39 -50.00
C SER A 7 51.48 23.02 -49.38
N ARG A 8 52.04 22.83 -48.21
CA ARG A 8 51.74 21.73 -47.30
C ARG A 8 50.27 21.86 -46.88
N PHE A 9 49.42 21.12 -47.50
CA PHE A 9 48.10 20.83 -46.94
C PHE A 9 48.30 19.94 -45.72
N LEU A 10 48.36 20.55 -44.53
CA LEU A 10 48.16 19.86 -43.28
C LEU A 10 46.68 19.48 -43.24
N ALA A 11 46.40 18.24 -43.65
CA ALA A 11 45.14 17.60 -43.32
C ALA A 11 45.07 17.42 -41.79
N VAL A 12 44.45 18.35 -41.11
CA VAL A 12 44.04 18.20 -39.75
C VAL A 12 42.92 17.13 -39.79
N LEU A 13 43.34 15.87 -39.64
CA LEU A 13 42.43 14.77 -39.37
C LEU A 13 41.84 15.02 -37.98
N ALA A 14 40.70 15.70 -37.91
CA ALA A 14 39.91 15.79 -36.71
C ALA A 14 39.43 14.38 -36.38
N VAL A 15 40.22 13.68 -35.59
CA VAL A 15 39.77 12.46 -34.90
C VAL A 15 38.73 12.92 -33.91
N VAL A 16 37.46 12.96 -34.33
CA VAL A 16 36.33 12.99 -33.47
C VAL A 16 36.33 11.59 -32.78
N VAL A 17 37.07 11.52 -31.67
CA VAL A 17 36.92 10.43 -30.71
C VAL A 17 35.53 10.59 -30.13
N ALA A 18 34.55 10.02 -30.79
CA ALA A 18 33.28 9.74 -30.19
C ALA A 18 33.56 8.83 -28.97
N PHE A 19 33.72 9.45 -27.81
CA PHE A 19 33.54 8.75 -26.54
C PHE A 19 32.08 8.29 -26.53
N ALA A 20 31.79 7.22 -27.26
CA ALA A 20 30.66 6.37 -26.93
C ALA A 20 30.97 5.90 -25.51
N LEU A 21 30.40 6.59 -24.53
CA LEU A 21 30.32 6.09 -23.17
C LEU A 21 29.74 4.69 -23.29
N ASN A 22 30.62 3.69 -23.32
CA ASN A 22 30.24 2.31 -23.17
C ASN A 22 29.71 2.15 -21.76
N VAL A 23 28.48 2.63 -21.53
CA VAL A 23 27.74 2.30 -20.31
C VAL A 23 27.56 0.78 -20.37
N ALA A 24 28.34 0.07 -19.57
CA ALA A 24 28.23 -1.37 -19.47
C ALA A 24 26.79 -1.74 -19.11
N ALA A 25 26.28 -2.80 -19.70
CA ALA A 25 25.01 -3.38 -19.30
C ALA A 25 25.02 -3.69 -17.80
N LYS A 26 23.96 -3.33 -17.10
CA LYS A 26 23.82 -3.58 -15.65
C LYS A 26 22.80 -4.69 -15.44
N ASP A 27 23.12 -5.62 -14.55
CA ASP A 27 22.15 -6.55 -13.98
C ASP A 27 21.69 -5.98 -12.64
N ILE A 28 20.47 -5.43 -12.62
CA ILE A 28 19.91 -4.68 -11.50
C ILE A 28 18.88 -5.56 -10.80
N LYS A 29 19.06 -5.78 -9.51
CA LYS A 29 18.11 -6.49 -8.67
C LYS A 29 17.50 -5.52 -7.67
N LEU A 30 16.19 -5.37 -7.70
CA LEU A 30 15.42 -4.61 -6.74
C LEU A 30 14.63 -5.53 -5.83
N LEU A 31 14.62 -5.24 -4.54
CA LEU A 31 13.68 -5.84 -3.59
C LEU A 31 12.64 -4.80 -3.16
N ASN A 32 11.38 -5.02 -3.55
CA ASN A 32 10.23 -4.27 -3.03
C ASN A 32 9.58 -5.06 -1.89
N VAL A 33 9.59 -4.48 -0.69
CA VAL A 33 8.91 -5.01 0.49
C VAL A 33 7.57 -4.32 0.65
N SER A 34 6.48 -5.09 0.51
CA SER A 34 5.11 -4.59 0.40
C SER A 34 4.15 -5.25 1.38
N TYR A 35 2.96 -4.69 1.50
CA TYR A 35 1.88 -5.29 2.29
C TYR A 35 0.98 -6.20 1.43
N ASP A 36 0.24 -7.11 2.09
CA ASP A 36 -0.47 -8.21 1.43
C ASP A 36 -1.39 -7.83 0.27
N PRO A 37 -2.26 -6.82 0.36
CA PRO A 37 -3.24 -6.49 -0.69
C PRO A 37 -2.65 -6.07 -2.04
N THR A 38 -1.36 -5.78 -2.13
CA THR A 38 -0.71 -5.27 -3.35
C THR A 38 -0.10 -6.34 -4.25
N ARG A 39 -0.32 -7.63 -3.96
CA ARG A 39 0.33 -8.73 -4.71
C ARG A 39 0.08 -8.65 -6.20
N GLU A 40 -1.17 -8.55 -6.58
CA GLU A 40 -1.63 -8.50 -7.97
C GLU A 40 -1.19 -7.20 -8.64
N LEU A 41 -1.34 -6.07 -7.93
CA LEU A 41 -0.88 -4.76 -8.40
C LEU A 41 0.60 -4.81 -8.80
N TYR A 42 1.47 -5.27 -7.91
CA TYR A 42 2.90 -5.27 -8.21
C TYR A 42 3.35 -6.35 -9.18
N LEU A 43 2.57 -7.40 -9.39
CA LEU A 43 2.81 -8.34 -10.48
C LEU A 43 2.68 -7.65 -11.85
N ASP A 44 1.57 -6.95 -12.05
CA ASP A 44 1.31 -6.19 -13.28
C ASP A 44 2.28 -5.01 -13.42
N PHE A 45 2.48 -4.27 -12.34
CA PHE A 45 3.31 -3.08 -12.31
C PHE A 45 4.78 -3.38 -12.62
N ASN A 46 5.34 -4.45 -12.06
CA ASN A 46 6.72 -4.85 -12.30
C ASN A 46 6.95 -5.17 -13.77
N THR A 47 6.00 -5.87 -14.40
CA THR A 47 6.07 -6.19 -15.83
C THR A 47 6.09 -4.91 -16.69
N ALA A 48 5.22 -3.97 -16.39
CA ALA A 48 5.15 -2.69 -17.08
C ALA A 48 6.40 -1.84 -16.85
N PHE A 49 6.88 -1.76 -15.61
CA PHE A 49 8.07 -0.99 -15.27
C PHE A 49 9.34 -1.54 -15.95
N VAL A 50 9.53 -2.85 -16.00
CA VAL A 50 10.66 -3.47 -16.71
C VAL A 50 10.64 -3.08 -18.19
N ASN A 51 9.48 -3.10 -18.84
CA ASN A 51 9.33 -2.68 -20.22
C ASN A 51 9.62 -1.18 -20.40
N HIS A 52 9.11 -0.35 -19.49
CA HIS A 52 9.37 1.09 -19.47
C HIS A 52 10.86 1.40 -19.31
N TRP A 53 11.55 0.72 -18.39
CA TRP A 53 12.99 0.91 -18.18
C TRP A 53 13.81 0.45 -19.38
N LYS A 54 13.44 -0.64 -20.03
CA LYS A 54 14.06 -1.11 -21.26
C LYS A 54 14.04 -0.05 -22.37
N GLY A 55 12.96 0.75 -22.44
CA GLY A 55 12.89 1.89 -23.38
C GLY A 55 13.91 2.98 -23.07
N LYS A 56 14.29 3.17 -21.81
CA LYS A 56 15.28 4.18 -21.36
C LYS A 56 16.71 3.64 -21.36
N SER A 57 16.89 2.38 -20.98
CA SER A 57 18.20 1.71 -20.85
C SER A 57 18.15 0.32 -21.46
N PRO A 58 18.20 0.20 -22.80
CA PRO A 58 17.96 -1.07 -23.50
C PRO A 58 18.93 -2.20 -23.15
N ARG A 59 20.11 -1.85 -22.60
CA ARG A 59 21.15 -2.81 -22.23
C ARG A 59 21.01 -3.34 -20.80
N ASP A 60 20.28 -2.64 -19.94
CA ASP A 60 20.10 -3.07 -18.56
C ASP A 60 19.10 -4.22 -18.45
N THR A 61 19.39 -5.16 -17.56
CA THR A 61 18.45 -6.19 -17.12
C THR A 61 17.98 -5.84 -15.71
N ILE A 62 16.65 -5.82 -15.50
CA ILE A 62 16.07 -5.58 -14.17
C ILE A 62 15.29 -6.81 -13.73
N THR A 63 15.61 -7.28 -12.53
CA THR A 63 14.82 -8.28 -11.80
C THR A 63 14.23 -7.64 -10.55
N ILE A 64 12.90 -7.67 -10.42
CA ILE A 64 12.21 -7.11 -9.25
C ILE A 64 11.70 -8.26 -8.40
N GLN A 65 12.26 -8.40 -7.22
CA GLN A 65 11.81 -9.33 -6.19
C GLN A 65 10.76 -8.69 -5.31
N GLN A 66 9.81 -9.49 -4.82
CA GLN A 66 8.71 -9.04 -3.97
C GLN A 66 8.70 -9.80 -2.65
N SER A 67 8.53 -9.07 -1.55
CA SER A 67 8.18 -9.64 -0.26
C SER A 67 6.83 -9.09 0.19
N HIS A 68 5.86 -9.94 0.47
CA HIS A 68 4.51 -9.54 0.90
C HIS A 68 4.18 -10.13 2.26
N GLY A 69 3.47 -9.34 3.08
CA GLY A 69 3.01 -9.76 4.40
C GLY A 69 2.25 -8.64 5.11
N GLY A 70 1.94 -8.83 6.38
CA GLY A 70 1.39 -7.74 7.19
C GLY A 70 2.35 -6.56 7.26
N SER A 71 1.88 -5.33 7.00
CA SER A 71 2.71 -4.14 6.83
C SER A 71 3.67 -3.88 8.00
N GLY A 72 3.17 -3.94 9.25
CA GLY A 72 4.03 -3.78 10.43
C GLY A 72 5.07 -4.90 10.58
N LYS A 73 4.74 -6.13 10.15
CA LYS A 73 5.70 -7.25 10.11
C LYS A 73 6.78 -7.01 9.06
N GLN A 74 6.40 -6.49 7.89
CA GLN A 74 7.32 -6.14 6.82
C GLN A 74 8.27 -4.99 7.22
N ALA A 75 7.73 -3.93 7.84
CA ALA A 75 8.55 -2.84 8.38
C ALA A 75 9.59 -3.35 9.38
N ARG A 76 9.18 -4.22 10.29
CA ARG A 76 10.11 -4.85 11.27
C ARG A 76 11.17 -5.68 10.56
N ALA A 77 10.82 -6.49 9.58
CA ALA A 77 11.80 -7.28 8.82
C ALA A 77 12.88 -6.40 8.18
N VAL A 78 12.49 -5.24 7.62
CA VAL A 78 13.45 -4.27 7.05
C VAL A 78 14.34 -3.67 8.14
N ILE A 79 13.78 -3.31 9.30
CA ILE A 79 14.55 -2.82 10.45
C ILE A 79 15.56 -3.88 10.95
N ASP A 80 15.15 -5.14 10.97
CA ASP A 80 15.94 -6.28 11.44
C ASP A 80 16.93 -6.81 10.38
N GLY A 81 17.03 -6.17 9.20
CA GLY A 81 18.08 -6.44 8.22
C GLY A 81 17.62 -7.02 6.88
N LEU A 82 16.31 -7.10 6.59
CA LEU A 82 15.86 -7.40 5.22
C LEU A 82 16.23 -6.24 4.29
N GLU A 83 17.11 -6.50 3.34
CA GLU A 83 17.75 -5.49 2.50
C GLU A 83 16.84 -5.00 1.38
N ALA A 84 15.69 -4.42 1.73
CA ALA A 84 14.78 -3.81 0.79
C ALA A 84 15.40 -2.57 0.12
N ASP A 85 15.25 -2.42 -1.19
CA ASP A 85 15.55 -1.19 -1.93
C ASP A 85 14.37 -0.21 -1.86
N ILE A 86 13.17 -0.76 -1.82
CA ILE A 86 11.89 -0.05 -1.86
C ILE A 86 10.97 -0.65 -0.81
N VAL A 87 10.21 0.21 -0.17
CA VAL A 87 9.08 -0.17 0.68
C VAL A 87 7.79 0.46 0.14
N THR A 88 6.74 -0.35 0.08
CA THR A 88 5.40 0.06 -0.36
C THR A 88 4.41 -0.50 0.66
N LEU A 89 4.23 0.25 1.76
CA LEU A 89 3.56 -0.25 2.96
C LEU A 89 2.14 0.30 3.12
N ALA A 90 1.37 -0.25 4.05
CA ALA A 90 -0.04 0.07 4.19
C ALA A 90 -0.29 1.46 4.82
N LEU A 91 0.66 2.00 5.57
CA LEU A 91 0.49 3.23 6.34
C LEU A 91 1.83 3.90 6.67
N ALA A 92 1.80 5.22 6.85
CA ALA A 92 3.01 6.04 7.00
C ALA A 92 3.84 5.66 8.23
N TYR A 93 3.20 5.35 9.36
CA TYR A 93 3.92 4.98 10.58
C TYR A 93 4.87 3.78 10.39
N ASP A 94 4.52 2.83 9.53
CA ASP A 94 5.38 1.68 9.29
C ASP A 94 6.68 2.07 8.56
N ILE A 95 6.64 3.08 7.67
CA ILE A 95 7.84 3.65 7.04
C ILE A 95 8.56 4.61 8.01
N ASP A 96 7.83 5.39 8.82
CA ASP A 96 8.42 6.20 9.89
C ASP A 96 9.26 5.35 10.83
N ALA A 97 8.78 4.17 11.21
CA ALA A 97 9.52 3.24 12.05
C ALA A 97 10.84 2.77 11.39
N ILE A 98 10.85 2.55 10.08
CA ILE A 98 12.09 2.23 9.34
C ILE A 98 13.05 3.43 9.33
N ALA A 99 12.52 4.65 9.19
CA ALA A 99 13.31 5.88 9.25
C ALA A 99 13.89 6.12 10.65
N GLU A 100 13.07 6.02 11.69
CA GLU A 100 13.43 6.38 13.04
C GLU A 100 14.27 5.30 13.74
N LYS A 101 13.85 4.04 13.68
CA LYS A 101 14.49 2.91 14.37
C LYS A 101 15.59 2.28 13.52
N GLY A 102 15.32 2.05 12.24
CA GLY A 102 16.28 1.48 11.29
C GLY A 102 17.34 2.48 10.85
N LYS A 103 17.03 3.77 10.85
CA LYS A 103 17.88 4.85 10.28
C LYS A 103 18.25 4.58 8.82
N LEU A 104 17.34 3.94 8.05
CA LEU A 104 17.60 3.46 6.69
C LEU A 104 17.20 4.46 5.61
N LEU A 105 16.32 5.41 5.93
CA LEU A 105 15.89 6.52 5.08
C LEU A 105 15.66 7.78 5.95
N PRO A 106 15.62 9.00 5.37
CA PRO A 106 15.45 10.22 6.15
C PRO A 106 14.01 10.39 6.65
N ALA A 107 13.84 11.18 7.71
CA ALA A 107 12.54 11.42 8.34
C ALA A 107 11.54 12.18 7.45
N ASP A 108 12.03 12.95 6.48
CA ASP A 108 11.19 13.72 5.55
C ASP A 108 10.83 12.97 4.26
N TRP A 109 10.93 11.64 4.27
CA TRP A 109 10.68 10.76 3.13
C TRP A 109 9.32 11.02 2.43
N GLN A 110 8.28 11.38 3.17
CA GLN A 110 6.94 11.67 2.63
C GLN A 110 6.91 12.85 1.66
N LYS A 111 7.86 13.79 1.79
CA LYS A 111 7.94 14.98 0.94
C LYS A 111 8.57 14.73 -0.44
N ARG A 112 9.09 13.53 -0.67
CA ARG A 112 9.86 13.21 -1.87
C ARG A 112 9.02 12.93 -3.11
N LEU A 113 7.78 12.50 -2.92
CA LEU A 113 6.84 12.18 -3.99
C LEU A 113 5.49 12.88 -3.72
N PRO A 114 4.67 13.08 -4.76
CA PRO A 114 3.36 13.72 -4.61
C PRO A 114 2.44 13.02 -3.60
N ASN A 115 1.48 13.76 -3.05
CA ASN A 115 0.46 13.25 -2.13
C ASN A 115 1.05 12.53 -0.90
N ASN A 116 2.06 13.13 -0.26
CA ASN A 116 2.77 12.54 0.88
C ASN A 116 3.32 11.13 0.55
N SER A 117 3.86 10.98 -0.66
CA SER A 117 4.38 9.71 -1.19
C SER A 117 3.33 8.59 -1.26
N SER A 118 2.04 8.92 -1.45
CA SER A 118 0.94 7.98 -1.60
C SER A 118 0.41 8.02 -3.05
N PRO A 119 0.81 7.09 -3.92
CA PRO A 119 0.49 7.14 -5.35
C PRO A 119 -0.95 6.81 -5.69
N TYR A 120 -1.64 6.11 -4.83
CA TYR A 120 -3.04 5.71 -4.96
C TYR A 120 -3.70 5.67 -3.58
N THR A 121 -5.03 5.51 -3.55
CA THR A 121 -5.78 5.35 -2.30
C THR A 121 -6.64 4.10 -2.34
N SER A 122 -7.17 3.75 -1.19
CA SER A 122 -8.20 2.74 -1.01
C SER A 122 -9.08 3.14 0.17
N THR A 123 -9.97 2.28 0.56
CA THR A 123 -10.80 2.46 1.76
C THR A 123 -11.18 1.10 2.34
N ILE A 124 -11.95 1.09 3.42
CA ILE A 124 -12.43 -0.10 4.08
C ILE A 124 -13.91 -0.30 3.75
N VAL A 125 -14.23 -1.50 3.33
CA VAL A 125 -15.60 -1.95 3.02
C VAL A 125 -15.83 -3.34 3.61
N PHE A 126 -17.04 -3.87 3.46
CA PHE A 126 -17.39 -5.20 3.93
C PHE A 126 -17.62 -6.14 2.75
N LEU A 127 -17.19 -7.38 2.90
CA LEU A 127 -17.58 -8.50 2.05
C LEU A 127 -18.50 -9.41 2.84
N VAL A 128 -19.68 -9.70 2.30
CA VAL A 128 -20.66 -10.59 2.92
C VAL A 128 -20.99 -11.75 1.99
N ARG A 129 -21.60 -12.80 2.54
CA ARG A 129 -22.09 -13.93 1.77
C ARG A 129 -23.24 -13.49 0.86
N LYS A 130 -23.44 -14.18 -0.26
CA LYS A 130 -24.55 -13.96 -1.19
C LYS A 130 -25.89 -13.89 -0.46
N GLY A 131 -26.70 -12.90 -0.83
CA GLY A 131 -28.00 -12.63 -0.22
C GLY A 131 -27.91 -12.04 1.18
N ASN A 132 -26.70 -11.72 1.66
CA ASN A 132 -26.47 -11.07 2.94
C ASN A 132 -27.30 -11.66 4.10
N PRO A 133 -27.11 -12.94 4.49
CA PRO A 133 -28.00 -13.63 5.42
C PRO A 133 -28.11 -12.99 6.81
N LYS A 134 -27.10 -12.21 7.21
CA LYS A 134 -27.09 -11.48 8.49
C LYS A 134 -27.64 -10.06 8.38
N GLY A 135 -28.01 -9.61 7.19
CA GLY A 135 -28.58 -8.29 6.95
C GLY A 135 -27.60 -7.15 7.29
N ILE A 136 -26.30 -7.37 7.05
CA ILE A 136 -25.23 -6.38 7.32
C ILE A 136 -25.39 -5.20 6.37
N LYS A 137 -25.55 -4.01 6.91
CA LYS A 137 -25.68 -2.76 6.15
C LYS A 137 -24.64 -1.71 6.54
N ASP A 138 -24.27 -1.71 7.83
CA ASP A 138 -23.36 -0.73 8.40
C ASP A 138 -22.59 -1.29 9.60
N TRP A 139 -21.70 -0.53 10.17
CA TRP A 139 -20.86 -0.88 11.31
C TRP A 139 -21.64 -1.37 12.53
N ASP A 140 -22.82 -0.82 12.82
CA ASP A 140 -23.66 -1.24 13.94
C ASP A 140 -24.13 -2.71 13.83
N ASP A 141 -24.22 -3.24 12.63
CA ASP A 141 -24.58 -4.62 12.42
C ASP A 141 -23.47 -5.60 12.83
N LEU A 142 -22.21 -5.15 12.81
CA LEU A 142 -21.04 -5.95 13.15
C LEU A 142 -20.91 -6.25 14.65
N VAL A 143 -21.57 -5.46 15.49
CA VAL A 143 -21.57 -5.65 16.96
C VAL A 143 -22.78 -6.42 17.48
N LYS A 144 -23.68 -6.87 16.58
CA LYS A 144 -24.84 -7.67 16.94
C LYS A 144 -24.42 -9.07 17.41
N PRO A 145 -25.11 -9.64 18.41
CA PRO A 145 -24.89 -11.02 18.83
C PRO A 145 -25.05 -12.01 17.66
N GLY A 146 -24.14 -12.97 17.55
CA GLY A 146 -24.19 -14.02 16.53
C GLY A 146 -23.74 -13.60 15.13
N VAL A 147 -23.11 -12.43 14.99
CA VAL A 147 -22.38 -12.02 13.78
C VAL A 147 -20.89 -12.34 13.97
N ALA A 148 -20.35 -13.19 13.11
CA ALA A 148 -18.94 -13.54 13.12
C ALA A 148 -18.17 -12.63 12.14
N VAL A 149 -17.33 -11.76 12.69
CA VAL A 149 -16.54 -10.77 11.95
C VAL A 149 -15.14 -11.30 11.67
N ILE A 150 -14.70 -11.24 10.44
CA ILE A 150 -13.32 -11.56 10.07
C ILE A 150 -12.57 -10.26 9.79
N THR A 151 -11.45 -10.09 10.48
CA THR A 151 -10.48 -8.97 10.29
C THR A 151 -9.11 -9.43 10.79
N PRO A 152 -8.00 -8.95 10.21
CA PRO A 152 -6.69 -9.31 10.71
C PRO A 152 -6.33 -8.57 12.01
N ASN A 153 -5.18 -8.93 12.61
CA ASN A 153 -4.72 -8.37 13.88
C ASN A 153 -4.02 -7.01 13.68
N PRO A 154 -4.46 -5.93 14.33
CA PRO A 154 -3.82 -4.61 14.27
C PRO A 154 -2.36 -4.56 14.75
N LYS A 155 -1.91 -5.52 15.57
CA LYS A 155 -0.50 -5.58 16.02
C LYS A 155 0.46 -6.00 14.90
N THR A 156 -0.03 -6.66 13.85
CA THR A 156 0.81 -7.21 12.77
C THR A 156 0.43 -6.69 11.38
N SER A 157 -0.82 -6.32 11.17
CA SER A 157 -1.39 -5.91 9.89
C SER A 157 -1.70 -4.42 9.85
N GLY A 158 -1.11 -3.70 8.92
CA GLY A 158 -1.51 -2.30 8.64
C GLY A 158 -2.94 -2.19 8.14
N GLY A 159 -3.42 -3.18 7.35
CA GLY A 159 -4.82 -3.24 6.94
C GLY A 159 -5.77 -3.33 8.13
N ALA A 160 -5.43 -4.12 9.14
CA ALA A 160 -6.23 -4.21 10.36
C ALA A 160 -6.27 -2.89 11.15
N ARG A 161 -5.17 -2.10 11.13
CA ARG A 161 -5.19 -0.77 11.74
C ARG A 161 -6.17 0.15 11.03
N TRP A 162 -6.21 0.13 9.71
CA TRP A 162 -7.22 0.86 8.94
C TRP A 162 -8.64 0.39 9.23
N ASN A 163 -8.89 -0.94 9.32
CA ASN A 163 -10.19 -1.50 9.70
C ASN A 163 -10.65 -1.01 11.07
N TYR A 164 -9.73 -1.07 12.06
CA TYR A 164 -9.97 -0.61 13.42
C TYR A 164 -10.28 0.88 13.47
N LEU A 165 -9.46 1.72 12.80
CA LEU A 165 -9.65 3.18 12.81
C LEU A 165 -10.91 3.60 12.03
N ALA A 166 -11.32 2.87 11.00
CA ALA A 166 -12.60 3.10 10.31
C ALA A 166 -13.78 2.85 11.25
N ALA A 167 -13.75 1.75 12.01
CA ALA A 167 -14.78 1.42 13.01
C ALA A 167 -14.81 2.45 14.15
N TRP A 168 -13.64 2.87 14.62
CA TRP A 168 -13.51 3.90 15.67
C TRP A 168 -14.05 5.23 15.20
N GLY A 169 -13.64 5.70 14.01
CA GLY A 169 -14.09 6.94 13.41
C GLY A 169 -15.61 6.97 13.15
N TYR A 170 -16.19 5.83 12.74
CA TYR A 170 -17.64 5.68 12.65
C TYR A 170 -18.31 5.91 14.03
N ALA A 171 -17.83 5.25 15.08
CA ALA A 171 -18.37 5.38 16.42
C ALA A 171 -18.25 6.81 16.96
N LEU A 172 -17.11 7.48 16.76
CA LEU A 172 -16.94 8.89 17.11
C LEU A 172 -17.98 9.78 16.42
N LYS A 173 -18.18 9.59 15.11
CA LYS A 173 -19.17 10.37 14.36
C LYS A 173 -20.60 10.12 14.84
N ARG A 174 -20.96 8.88 15.15
CA ARG A 174 -22.28 8.48 15.66
C ARG A 174 -22.55 9.04 17.05
N ASP A 175 -21.54 9.05 17.92
CA ASP A 175 -21.68 9.33 19.35
C ASP A 175 -21.12 10.71 19.75
N ASN A 176 -21.12 11.69 18.83
CA ASN A 176 -20.67 13.08 19.08
C ASN A 176 -19.26 13.17 19.67
N HIS A 177 -18.30 12.42 19.09
CA HIS A 177 -16.90 12.37 19.48
C HIS A 177 -16.63 11.86 20.92
N ASP A 178 -17.50 10.99 21.42
CA ASP A 178 -17.31 10.30 22.71
C ASP A 178 -16.34 9.12 22.57
N GLU A 179 -15.10 9.32 23.02
CA GLU A 179 -14.02 8.31 22.96
C GLU A 179 -14.33 7.05 23.80
N ALA A 180 -15.06 7.19 24.92
CA ALA A 180 -15.42 6.04 25.75
C ALA A 180 -16.43 5.14 25.02
N LYS A 181 -17.39 5.73 24.36
CA LYS A 181 -18.37 4.99 23.53
C LYS A 181 -17.70 4.37 22.29
N ALA A 182 -16.76 5.06 21.66
CA ALA A 182 -15.99 4.51 20.55
C ALA A 182 -15.17 3.29 21.01
N LYS A 183 -14.53 3.36 22.16
CA LYS A 183 -13.83 2.21 22.78
C LYS A 183 -14.77 1.04 23.05
N GLU A 184 -15.93 1.29 23.64
CA GLU A 184 -16.94 0.27 23.91
C GLU A 184 -17.43 -0.39 22.61
N PHE A 185 -17.70 0.40 21.58
CA PHE A 185 -18.13 -0.07 20.27
C PHE A 185 -17.11 -1.00 19.63
N VAL A 186 -15.85 -0.57 19.57
CA VAL A 186 -14.77 -1.37 18.98
C VAL A 186 -14.50 -2.62 19.81
N ALA A 187 -14.61 -2.55 21.14
CA ALA A 187 -14.52 -3.72 21.99
C ALA A 187 -15.61 -4.76 21.67
N LYS A 188 -16.86 -4.33 21.46
CA LYS A 188 -17.95 -5.20 21.02
C LYS A 188 -17.68 -5.82 19.65
N LEU A 189 -17.14 -5.04 18.71
CA LEU A 189 -16.77 -5.54 17.39
C LEU A 189 -15.72 -6.65 17.51
N PHE A 190 -14.62 -6.40 18.25
CA PHE A 190 -13.55 -7.39 18.40
C PHE A 190 -13.97 -8.62 19.22
N LYS A 191 -14.98 -8.54 20.07
CA LYS A 191 -15.60 -9.71 20.72
C LYS A 191 -16.24 -10.66 19.70
N ASN A 192 -16.69 -10.14 18.56
CA ASN A 192 -17.28 -10.90 17.47
C ASN A 192 -16.24 -11.45 16.46
N VAL A 193 -14.94 -11.25 16.71
CA VAL A 193 -13.84 -11.74 15.85
C VAL A 193 -13.35 -13.10 16.34
N PRO A 194 -13.75 -14.20 15.68
CA PRO A 194 -13.41 -15.57 16.14
C PRO A 194 -11.99 -16.00 15.76
N VAL A 195 -11.37 -15.36 14.75
CA VAL A 195 -10.06 -15.75 14.20
C VAL A 195 -9.16 -14.53 14.10
N ASN A 196 -7.94 -14.66 14.61
CA ASN A 196 -6.97 -13.58 14.67
C ASN A 196 -5.87 -13.78 13.61
N GLU A 197 -6.17 -13.40 12.37
CA GLU A 197 -5.23 -13.54 11.23
C GLU A 197 -4.10 -12.51 11.28
N THR A 198 -2.92 -12.89 10.81
CA THR A 198 -1.72 -12.03 10.90
C THR A 198 -1.66 -10.95 9.83
N GLY A 199 -2.43 -11.07 8.74
CA GLY A 199 -2.43 -10.15 7.61
C GLY A 199 -3.75 -10.17 6.84
N ALA A 200 -3.94 -9.19 5.96
CA ALA A 200 -5.18 -9.02 5.19
C ALA A 200 -5.49 -10.23 4.31
N ARG A 201 -4.49 -10.75 3.57
CA ARG A 201 -4.69 -11.93 2.71
C ARG A 201 -5.08 -13.18 3.51
N GLY A 202 -4.56 -13.37 4.72
CA GLY A 202 -4.99 -14.44 5.63
C GLY A 202 -6.48 -14.31 5.99
N ALA A 203 -6.93 -13.12 6.34
CA ALA A 203 -8.33 -12.83 6.64
C ALA A 203 -9.23 -13.08 5.42
N THR A 204 -8.85 -12.64 4.23
CA THR A 204 -9.57 -12.91 2.98
C THR A 204 -9.64 -14.42 2.71
N THR A 205 -8.53 -15.15 2.85
CA THR A 205 -8.50 -16.62 2.69
C THR A 205 -9.43 -17.32 3.70
N THR A 206 -9.41 -16.90 4.96
CA THR A 206 -10.29 -17.44 6.01
C THR A 206 -11.75 -17.23 5.68
N PHE A 207 -12.12 -16.05 5.21
CA PHE A 207 -13.49 -15.77 4.82
C PHE A 207 -13.87 -16.45 3.49
N VAL A 208 -13.14 -16.20 2.41
CA VAL A 208 -13.51 -16.63 1.06
C VAL A 208 -13.32 -18.13 0.86
N GLN A 209 -12.16 -18.68 1.21
CA GLN A 209 -11.80 -20.06 0.88
C GLN A 209 -12.19 -21.06 1.97
N ARG A 210 -12.04 -20.68 3.27
CA ARG A 210 -12.37 -21.59 4.39
C ARG A 210 -13.83 -21.49 4.82
N GLY A 211 -14.58 -20.51 4.31
CA GLY A 211 -15.99 -20.35 4.63
C GLY A 211 -16.29 -19.86 6.05
N ILE A 212 -15.30 -19.32 6.78
CA ILE A 212 -15.45 -18.90 8.17
C ILE A 212 -15.89 -17.43 8.22
N GLY A 213 -16.85 -17.11 9.10
CA GLY A 213 -17.38 -15.76 9.34
C GLY A 213 -18.56 -15.38 8.46
N ASP A 214 -19.29 -14.38 8.91
CA ASP A 214 -20.48 -13.82 8.24
C ASP A 214 -20.14 -12.57 7.43
N VAL A 215 -19.14 -11.81 7.88
CA VAL A 215 -18.67 -10.57 7.27
C VAL A 215 -17.15 -10.46 7.39
N LEU A 216 -16.50 -10.04 6.30
CA LEU A 216 -15.08 -9.65 6.27
C LEU A 216 -14.97 -8.13 6.18
N ILE A 217 -14.27 -7.52 7.13
CA ILE A 217 -13.83 -6.13 7.03
C ILE A 217 -12.50 -6.12 6.28
N ALA A 218 -12.45 -5.50 5.11
CA ALA A 218 -11.28 -5.54 4.25
C ALA A 218 -11.07 -4.25 3.45
N TRP A 219 -9.90 -4.16 2.86
CA TRP A 219 -9.61 -3.17 1.84
C TRP A 219 -10.54 -3.34 0.64
N GLU A 220 -10.97 -2.22 0.06
CA GLU A 220 -11.84 -2.19 -1.11
C GLU A 220 -11.27 -3.00 -2.27
N ASN A 221 -9.98 -2.88 -2.56
CA ASN A 221 -9.33 -3.66 -3.62
C ASN A 221 -9.36 -5.18 -3.38
N GLU A 222 -9.20 -5.65 -2.12
CA GLU A 222 -9.32 -7.07 -1.77
C GLU A 222 -10.76 -7.58 -1.99
N VAL A 223 -11.75 -6.76 -1.63
CA VAL A 223 -13.16 -7.11 -1.83
C VAL A 223 -13.52 -7.16 -3.30
N LEU A 224 -13.14 -6.15 -4.09
CA LEU A 224 -13.41 -6.09 -5.51
C LEU A 224 -12.68 -7.20 -6.29
N LEU A 225 -11.45 -7.53 -5.89
CA LEU A 225 -10.72 -8.68 -6.43
C LEU A 225 -11.45 -10.00 -6.12
N SER A 226 -11.87 -10.21 -4.87
CA SER A 226 -12.61 -11.42 -4.46
C SER A 226 -13.92 -11.58 -5.24
N LEU A 227 -14.64 -10.49 -5.49
CA LEU A 227 -15.87 -10.50 -6.31
C LEU A 227 -15.57 -10.86 -7.77
N LYS A 228 -14.47 -10.35 -8.32
CA LYS A 228 -14.04 -10.68 -9.68
C LYS A 228 -13.63 -12.14 -9.83
N GLU A 229 -12.87 -12.66 -8.86
CA GLU A 229 -12.35 -14.03 -8.88
C GLU A 229 -13.40 -15.09 -8.61
N SER A 230 -14.35 -14.81 -7.70
CA SER A 230 -15.43 -15.76 -7.36
C SER A 230 -16.44 -15.98 -8.50
N GLY A 231 -16.52 -15.04 -9.47
CA GLY A 231 -17.26 -15.21 -10.76
C GLY A 231 -18.74 -15.60 -10.71
N ASN A 232 -19.18 -16.23 -9.62
CA ASN A 232 -20.48 -16.86 -9.48
C ASN A 232 -21.42 -16.13 -8.52
N GLY A 233 -21.06 -14.90 -8.11
CA GLY A 233 -21.87 -14.11 -7.19
C GLY A 233 -22.03 -14.77 -5.80
N GLU A 234 -20.97 -15.37 -5.27
CA GLU A 234 -20.96 -15.99 -3.93
C GLU A 234 -20.90 -14.96 -2.81
N PHE A 235 -20.49 -13.74 -3.13
CA PHE A 235 -20.31 -12.66 -2.18
C PHE A 235 -20.92 -11.37 -2.69
N GLU A 236 -21.13 -10.43 -1.77
CA GLU A 236 -21.62 -9.08 -2.04
C GLU A 236 -20.78 -8.06 -1.27
N LEU A 237 -20.52 -6.92 -1.92
CA LEU A 237 -19.89 -5.78 -1.28
C LEU A 237 -20.96 -4.97 -0.55
N VAL A 238 -20.68 -4.64 0.71
CA VAL A 238 -21.45 -3.67 1.48
C VAL A 238 -20.56 -2.47 1.77
N ALA A 239 -20.98 -1.30 1.25
CA ALA A 239 -20.33 -0.03 1.50
C ALA A 239 -20.92 0.59 2.78
N PRO A 240 -20.12 0.78 3.86
CA PRO A 240 -20.63 1.38 5.09
C PRO A 240 -20.94 2.86 4.90
N SER A 241 -21.79 3.43 5.78
CA SER A 241 -22.17 4.85 5.73
C SER A 241 -20.99 5.80 5.87
N VAL A 242 -19.96 5.38 6.58
CA VAL A 242 -18.69 6.10 6.79
C VAL A 242 -17.54 5.10 6.75
N SER A 243 -16.45 5.48 6.12
CA SER A 243 -15.21 4.73 6.14
C SER A 243 -14.01 5.66 6.30
N ILE A 244 -12.80 5.17 6.10
CA ILE A 244 -11.57 5.95 6.21
C ILE A 244 -10.80 5.97 4.88
N LEU A 245 -10.24 7.13 4.53
CA LEU A 245 -9.35 7.26 3.38
C LEU A 245 -8.02 6.58 3.70
N ALA A 246 -7.77 5.45 3.10
CA ALA A 246 -6.51 4.76 3.24
C ALA A 246 -5.51 5.25 2.18
N GLU A 247 -4.37 5.73 2.62
CA GLU A 247 -3.31 6.33 1.80
C GLU A 247 -2.01 5.54 1.97
N PRO A 248 -1.87 4.39 1.27
CA PRO A 248 -0.68 3.56 1.39
C PRO A 248 0.53 4.25 0.75
N PRO A 249 1.58 4.53 1.53
CA PRO A 249 2.74 5.26 1.06
C PRO A 249 3.84 4.36 0.53
N VAL A 250 4.75 4.97 -0.22
CA VAL A 250 5.93 4.32 -0.80
C VAL A 250 7.20 5.12 -0.52
N ALA A 251 8.33 4.43 -0.36
CA ALA A 251 9.62 5.09 -0.17
C ALA A 251 10.78 4.25 -0.68
N VAL A 252 11.86 4.92 -1.11
CA VAL A 252 13.17 4.30 -1.32
C VAL A 252 13.81 4.10 0.05
N VAL A 253 14.42 2.94 0.27
CA VAL A 253 15.24 2.66 1.45
C VAL A 253 16.68 3.05 1.15
N ASP A 254 16.99 4.33 1.35
CA ASP A 254 18.19 5.02 0.81
C ASP A 254 19.49 4.29 1.11
N LYS A 255 19.70 3.83 2.34
CA LYS A 255 20.96 3.16 2.70
C LYS A 255 21.15 1.85 1.95
N ASN A 256 20.08 1.09 1.76
CA ASN A 256 20.14 -0.17 1.04
C ASN A 256 20.30 0.06 -0.46
N ALA A 257 19.46 0.94 -1.05
CA ALA A 257 19.56 1.30 -2.45
C ALA A 257 20.96 1.83 -2.83
N LYS A 258 21.56 2.68 -1.96
CA LYS A 258 22.92 3.16 -2.14
C LYS A 258 23.96 2.04 -2.11
N ARG A 259 23.84 1.12 -1.13
CA ARG A 259 24.75 -0.04 -1.02
C ARG A 259 24.67 -0.95 -2.23
N HIS A 260 23.47 -1.14 -2.79
CA HIS A 260 23.24 -1.98 -3.97
C HIS A 260 23.50 -1.25 -5.29
N GLY A 261 23.66 0.08 -5.28
CA GLY A 261 23.80 0.92 -6.48
C GLY A 261 22.49 1.01 -7.29
N THR A 262 21.34 0.84 -6.64
CA THR A 262 20.01 0.79 -7.25
C THR A 262 19.21 2.09 -7.10
N GLU A 263 19.78 3.15 -6.51
CA GLU A 263 19.10 4.41 -6.16
C GLU A 263 18.31 5.01 -7.34
N ALA A 264 18.93 5.10 -8.52
CA ALA A 264 18.30 5.69 -9.70
C ALA A 264 17.10 4.86 -10.18
N VAL A 265 17.22 3.53 -10.17
CA VAL A 265 16.16 2.62 -10.61
C VAL A 265 15.04 2.55 -9.57
N ALA A 266 15.38 2.50 -8.28
CA ALA A 266 14.41 2.52 -7.20
C ALA A 266 13.56 3.81 -7.20
N LYS A 267 14.20 4.96 -7.43
CA LYS A 267 13.51 6.24 -7.61
C LYS A 267 12.58 6.21 -8.82
N ALA A 268 13.10 5.79 -9.98
CA ALA A 268 12.30 5.71 -11.21
C ALA A 268 11.12 4.74 -11.09
N TYR A 269 11.29 3.64 -10.34
CA TYR A 269 10.23 2.69 -10.04
C TYR A 269 9.07 3.34 -9.27
N LEU A 270 9.38 4.13 -8.24
CA LEU A 270 8.34 4.83 -7.48
C LEU A 270 7.71 5.98 -8.28
N GLU A 271 8.49 6.71 -9.07
CA GLU A 271 7.97 7.77 -9.95
C GLU A 271 7.02 7.22 -11.03
N PHE A 272 7.26 6.00 -11.50
CA PHE A 272 6.40 5.33 -12.49
C PHE A 272 4.98 5.07 -11.96
N LEU A 273 4.81 4.89 -10.63
CA LEU A 273 3.48 4.78 -10.00
C LEU A 273 2.59 6.01 -10.23
N TYR A 274 3.18 7.18 -10.45
CA TYR A 274 2.46 8.45 -10.67
C TYR A 274 2.23 8.77 -12.15
N THR A 275 2.77 7.97 -13.06
CA THR A 275 2.52 8.13 -14.51
C THR A 275 1.11 7.68 -14.87
N PRO A 276 0.56 8.14 -16.03
CA PRO A 276 -0.74 7.65 -16.50
C PRO A 276 -0.80 6.12 -16.58
N GLU A 277 0.27 5.46 -17.04
CA GLU A 277 0.34 4.01 -17.12
C GLU A 277 0.33 3.35 -15.72
N GLY A 278 1.13 3.84 -14.78
CA GLY A 278 1.14 3.36 -13.40
C GLY A 278 -0.22 3.54 -12.71
N GLN A 279 -0.90 4.65 -12.96
CA GLN A 279 -2.23 4.92 -12.42
C GLN A 279 -3.32 4.03 -13.05
N GLU A 280 -3.25 3.73 -14.34
CA GLU A 280 -4.14 2.76 -15.01
C GLU A 280 -3.92 1.34 -14.46
N ILE A 281 -2.69 0.95 -14.16
CA ILE A 281 -2.39 -0.34 -13.52
C ILE A 281 -2.99 -0.37 -12.11
N ALA A 282 -2.85 0.70 -11.32
CA ALA A 282 -3.46 0.80 -10.00
C ALA A 282 -4.99 0.65 -10.08
N ALA A 283 -5.65 1.37 -11.00
CA ALA A 283 -7.10 1.31 -11.18
C ALA A 283 -7.60 -0.08 -11.58
N ARG A 284 -6.92 -0.77 -12.51
CA ARG A 284 -7.26 -2.14 -12.92
C ARG A 284 -7.11 -3.18 -11.81
N ASN A 285 -6.27 -2.86 -10.81
CA ASN A 285 -6.09 -3.65 -9.59
C ASN A 285 -6.92 -3.08 -8.42
N PHE A 286 -7.97 -2.32 -8.72
CA PHE A 286 -8.95 -1.79 -7.79
C PHE A 286 -8.41 -0.83 -6.72
N TYR A 287 -7.28 -0.19 -6.98
CA TYR A 287 -6.83 0.96 -6.20
C TYR A 287 -7.36 2.25 -6.84
N ARG A 288 -7.81 3.20 -6.02
CA ARG A 288 -8.31 4.49 -6.47
C ARG A 288 -7.16 5.37 -6.95
N PRO A 289 -7.09 5.68 -8.27
CA PRO A 289 -5.97 6.45 -8.80
C PRO A 289 -6.06 7.92 -8.36
N ARG A 290 -4.90 8.58 -8.25
CA ARG A 290 -4.78 10.00 -7.93
C ARG A 290 -4.89 10.90 -9.16
N LEU A 291 -4.53 10.40 -10.33
CA LEU A 291 -4.60 11.15 -11.58
C LEU A 291 -6.05 11.28 -12.02
N GLU A 292 -6.56 12.52 -12.06
CA GLU A 292 -7.97 12.83 -12.30
C GLU A 292 -8.52 12.18 -13.57
N ALA A 293 -7.78 12.24 -14.67
CA ALA A 293 -8.19 11.64 -15.94
C ALA A 293 -8.41 10.12 -15.83
N VAL A 294 -7.57 9.42 -15.07
CA VAL A 294 -7.71 7.99 -14.82
C VAL A 294 -8.83 7.73 -13.81
N ALA A 295 -8.92 8.54 -12.75
CA ALA A 295 -9.99 8.44 -11.77
C ALA A 295 -11.39 8.60 -12.40
N ALA A 296 -11.56 9.56 -13.29
CA ALA A 296 -12.81 9.78 -14.01
C ALA A 296 -13.22 8.57 -14.88
N LYS A 297 -12.25 7.95 -15.55
CA LYS A 297 -12.47 6.76 -16.40
C LYS A 297 -12.94 5.55 -15.59
N HIS A 298 -12.42 5.39 -14.37
CA HIS A 298 -12.71 4.26 -13.47
C HIS A 298 -13.73 4.57 -12.37
N ALA A 299 -14.36 5.75 -12.38
CA ALA A 299 -15.25 6.21 -11.31
C ALA A 299 -16.42 5.25 -10.99
N LYS A 300 -16.92 4.52 -11.99
CA LYS A 300 -18.01 3.54 -11.85
C LYS A 300 -17.58 2.24 -11.14
N ASP A 301 -16.27 1.97 -11.09
CA ASP A 301 -15.73 0.74 -10.53
C ASP A 301 -15.67 0.81 -8.99
N PHE A 302 -15.86 2.02 -8.41
CA PHE A 302 -15.74 2.28 -6.99
C PHE A 302 -17.04 2.83 -6.39
N PRO A 303 -17.50 2.30 -5.23
CA PRO A 303 -18.63 2.86 -4.53
C PRO A 303 -18.35 4.28 -4.03
N LYS A 304 -19.41 5.09 -3.95
CA LYS A 304 -19.33 6.41 -3.29
C LYS A 304 -19.40 6.23 -1.78
N LEU A 305 -18.46 6.79 -1.06
CA LEU A 305 -18.31 6.66 0.38
C LEU A 305 -18.02 8.01 1.03
N ASN A 306 -18.50 8.18 2.27
CA ASN A 306 -18.08 9.28 3.13
C ASN A 306 -16.78 8.84 3.82
N LEU A 307 -15.67 9.47 3.50
CA LEU A 307 -14.37 9.09 4.01
C LEU A 307 -13.88 10.09 5.05
N LEU A 308 -13.48 9.57 6.20
CA LEU A 308 -12.71 10.27 7.23
C LEU A 308 -11.23 10.20 6.85
N THR A 309 -10.44 11.17 7.26
CA THR A 309 -8.99 11.11 7.12
C THR A 309 -8.31 10.82 8.46
N ILE A 310 -7.10 10.25 8.39
CA ILE A 310 -6.29 9.98 9.58
C ILE A 310 -5.93 11.28 10.32
N ASP A 311 -5.71 12.36 9.58
CA ASP A 311 -5.33 13.65 10.16
C ASP A 311 -6.50 14.34 10.84
N GLU A 312 -7.69 14.33 10.23
CA GLU A 312 -8.90 14.98 10.79
C GLU A 312 -9.40 14.33 12.08
N VAL A 313 -9.31 12.99 12.18
CA VAL A 313 -9.93 12.24 13.28
C VAL A 313 -8.92 11.86 14.36
N PHE A 314 -7.67 11.58 13.96
CA PHE A 314 -6.67 11.01 14.86
C PHE A 314 -5.40 11.87 15.00
N ASP A 315 -5.39 13.08 14.42
CA ASP A 315 -4.21 13.96 14.38
C ASP A 315 -2.95 13.27 13.79
N GLY A 316 -3.17 12.38 12.81
CA GLY A 316 -2.13 11.69 12.09
C GLY A 316 -1.69 10.34 12.69
N TRP A 317 -0.85 9.64 11.92
CA TRP A 317 -0.45 8.27 12.25
C TRP A 317 0.36 8.14 13.53
N GLN A 318 1.21 9.11 13.88
CA GLN A 318 2.02 9.05 15.10
C GLN A 318 1.14 9.02 16.35
N LYS A 319 0.13 9.90 16.43
CA LYS A 319 -0.81 9.94 17.55
C LYS A 319 -1.72 8.71 17.56
N ALA A 320 -2.25 8.31 16.41
CA ALA A 320 -3.06 7.10 16.29
C ALA A 320 -2.31 5.85 16.76
N GLN A 321 -1.05 5.69 16.35
CA GLN A 321 -0.21 4.58 16.77
C GLN A 321 0.04 4.60 18.29
N GLN A 322 0.39 5.74 18.84
CA GLN A 322 0.66 5.88 20.27
C GLN A 322 -0.57 5.57 21.14
N ALA A 323 -1.72 6.10 20.76
CA ALA A 323 -2.96 5.93 21.53
C ALA A 323 -3.53 4.51 21.40
N HIS A 324 -3.58 3.98 20.17
CA HIS A 324 -4.34 2.77 19.91
C HIS A 324 -3.50 1.50 19.82
N PHE A 325 -2.28 1.55 19.25
CA PHE A 325 -1.55 0.34 18.83
C PHE A 325 -0.20 0.14 19.51
N ALA A 326 0.30 1.13 20.28
CA ALA A 326 1.48 0.95 21.12
C ALA A 326 1.23 -0.14 22.18
N ASP A 327 2.30 -0.66 22.79
CA ASP A 327 2.17 -1.62 23.87
C ASP A 327 1.45 -0.98 25.07
N GLY A 328 0.40 -1.67 25.54
CA GLY A 328 -0.53 -1.14 26.54
C GLY A 328 -1.56 -0.11 26.01
N GLY A 329 -1.54 0.18 24.72
CA GLY A 329 -2.51 1.06 24.05
C GLY A 329 -3.95 0.54 24.11
N ILE A 330 -4.87 1.33 23.55
CA ILE A 330 -6.31 1.04 23.64
C ILE A 330 -6.64 -0.36 23.09
N PHE A 331 -6.02 -0.78 21.99
CA PHE A 331 -6.26 -2.10 21.42
C PHE A 331 -5.88 -3.23 22.40
N ASP A 332 -4.74 -3.13 23.09
CA ASP A 332 -4.33 -4.12 24.09
C ASP A 332 -5.32 -4.17 25.27
N GLN A 333 -5.83 -3.01 25.71
CA GLN A 333 -6.85 -2.92 26.76
C GLN A 333 -8.17 -3.59 26.33
N ILE A 334 -8.59 -3.43 25.07
CA ILE A 334 -9.76 -4.09 24.49
C ILE A 334 -9.57 -5.61 24.51
N GLN A 335 -8.40 -6.09 24.08
CA GLN A 335 -8.07 -7.52 24.04
C GLN A 335 -8.05 -8.17 25.45
N THR A 336 -7.53 -7.47 26.44
CA THR A 336 -7.44 -7.98 27.83
C THR A 336 -8.78 -7.92 28.55
N GLY A 337 -9.60 -6.90 28.28
CA GLY A 337 -10.95 -6.77 28.86
C GLY A 337 -12.01 -7.68 28.25
N SER A 338 -11.69 -8.35 27.13
CA SER A 338 -12.57 -9.29 26.44
C SER A 338 -12.36 -10.75 26.85
N ARG A 339 -11.38 -11.02 27.74
CA ARG A 339 -11.12 -12.31 28.39
C ARG A 339 -11.82 -12.35 29.74
#